data_367832d00552c0b6e5a5d156d57717b9
#
_entry.id   367832d00552c0b6e5a5d156d57717b9
#
_cell.length_a   1.000
_cell.length_b   1.000
_cell.length_c   1.000
_cell.angle_alpha   90.00
_cell.angle_beta   90.00
_cell.angle_gamma   90.00
#
_symmetry.space_group_name_H-M   'P 1'
#
loop_
_entity.id
_entity.type
_entity.pdbx_description
1 polymer ?
#
loop_
_entity_poly.entity_id
_entity_poly.type
_entity_poly.pdbx_seq_one_letter_code
_entity_poly.pdbx_strand_id
1 'polypeptide(L)'
;SERSAAEVAALLAHPNTVLGTLNFNLDFTTYDGTLPGAGDQDGFTLGFQPVLPYPLKSGVNLFVRPLIPIVFQQPVPTADGFEDVGTDLGDISFDAAVGKTYASGMVLVGGVVGTTPTATNDALGLDQWLLGPEALVAVVKKWGALGLLVSHQWDIAGEDSFDTSITGGQYFLVLHLGGGWQFNSSPTYSYNHEAESGQRWTIPLAAGVSKTTILGGTPWKFGIQYWYYVKSPDAFGRDRQIRLTITPVIPLPWGK
;
A
#
# COMPACT_ATOMS: atom_id res chain seq x y z
N SER A 1 16.29 16.34 22.63
CA SER A 1 16.97 16.76 21.39
C SER A 1 16.04 16.44 20.20
N GLU A 2 15.89 17.36 19.29
CA GLU A 2 15.17 17.11 18.04
C GLU A 2 15.88 16.01 17.24
N ARG A 3 15.09 15.08 16.68
CA ARG A 3 15.64 14.00 15.86
C ARG A 3 16.14 14.53 14.54
N SER A 4 17.27 14.02 14.08
CA SER A 4 17.78 14.32 12.72
C SER A 4 16.91 13.71 11.63
N ALA A 5 17.00 14.24 10.40
CA ALA A 5 16.30 13.67 9.24
C ALA A 5 16.66 12.19 9.00
N ALA A 6 17.91 11.80 9.27
CA ALA A 6 18.35 10.40 9.12
C ALA A 6 17.71 9.48 10.16
N GLU A 7 17.58 9.93 11.42
CA GLU A 7 16.91 9.17 12.49
C GLU A 7 15.41 9.02 12.20
N VAL A 8 14.76 10.08 11.73
CA VAL A 8 13.34 10.00 11.31
C VAL A 8 13.18 9.06 10.12
N ALA A 9 14.06 9.13 9.12
CA ALA A 9 14.01 8.22 7.97
C ALA A 9 14.12 6.75 8.39
N ALA A 10 14.99 6.44 9.34
CA ALA A 10 15.13 5.10 9.89
C ALA A 10 13.87 4.63 10.63
N LEU A 11 13.23 5.51 11.40
CA LEU A 11 11.97 5.21 12.08
C LEU A 11 10.81 5.02 11.09
N LEU A 12 10.76 5.78 10.00
CA LEU A 12 9.74 5.63 8.96
C LEU A 12 9.90 4.34 8.15
N ALA A 13 11.10 3.81 8.05
CA ALA A 13 11.37 2.51 7.41
C ALA A 13 11.01 1.32 8.31
N HIS A 14 10.78 1.56 9.59
CA HIS A 14 10.51 0.52 10.58
C HIS A 14 9.03 0.12 10.52
N PRO A 15 8.66 -1.14 10.21
CA PRO A 15 7.26 -1.55 10.08
C PRO A 15 6.46 -1.49 11.40
N ASN A 16 7.15 -1.54 12.53
CA ASN A 16 6.57 -1.33 13.88
C ASN A 16 6.98 0.05 14.41
N THR A 17 6.83 1.10 13.60
CA THR A 17 7.18 2.48 13.97
C THR A 17 6.28 3.02 15.09
N VAL A 18 6.81 3.99 15.84
CA VAL A 18 6.06 4.77 16.83
C VAL A 18 5.64 6.15 16.29
N LEU A 19 5.95 6.43 15.02
CA LEU A 19 5.62 7.71 14.39
C LEU A 19 4.22 7.66 13.78
N GLY A 20 3.41 8.65 14.08
CA GLY A 20 2.19 8.92 13.32
C GLY A 20 2.52 9.55 11.98
N THR A 21 1.85 9.11 10.91
CA THR A 21 2.06 9.64 9.57
C THR A 21 0.77 9.77 8.80
N LEU A 22 0.75 10.71 7.87
CA LEU A 22 -0.26 10.79 6.83
C LEU A 22 0.42 10.48 5.50
N ASN A 23 0.13 9.34 4.90
CA ASN A 23 0.74 8.94 3.64
C ASN A 23 -0.16 9.34 2.48
N PHE A 24 0.38 10.08 1.53
CA PHE A 24 -0.26 10.41 0.26
C PHE A 24 0.56 9.75 -0.85
N ASN A 25 -0.05 8.77 -1.53
CA ASN A 25 0.54 8.07 -2.66
C ASN A 25 -0.21 8.43 -3.93
N LEU A 26 0.48 9.09 -4.86
CA LEU A 26 -0.04 9.44 -6.18
C LEU A 26 0.49 8.42 -7.17
N ASP A 27 -0.41 7.64 -7.75
CA ASP A 27 -0.11 6.54 -8.67
C ASP A 27 -0.54 6.90 -10.09
N PHE A 28 0.44 6.97 -10.99
CA PHE A 28 0.25 7.09 -12.43
C PHE A 28 0.52 5.72 -13.04
N THR A 29 -0.50 5.09 -13.60
CA THR A 29 -0.45 3.70 -14.04
C THR A 29 -0.77 3.61 -15.53
N THR A 30 0.04 2.86 -16.29
CA THR A 30 -0.29 2.43 -17.65
C THR A 30 -0.74 0.97 -17.63
N TYR A 31 -1.55 0.61 -18.61
CA TYR A 31 -2.14 -0.72 -18.73
C TYR A 31 -1.68 -1.38 -20.03
N ASP A 32 -1.83 -2.70 -20.08
CA ASP A 32 -1.66 -3.51 -21.29
C ASP A 32 -2.58 -4.75 -21.19
N GLY A 33 -2.69 -5.50 -22.27
CA GLY A 33 -3.46 -6.74 -22.29
C GLY A 33 -3.95 -7.11 -23.69
N THR A 34 -4.70 -8.21 -23.76
CA THR A 34 -5.23 -8.75 -25.03
C THR A 34 -6.52 -8.07 -25.49
N LEU A 35 -7.17 -7.30 -24.62
CA LEU A 35 -8.34 -6.50 -25.03
C LEU A 35 -7.91 -5.40 -26.01
N PRO A 36 -8.67 -5.18 -27.11
CA PRO A 36 -8.37 -4.11 -28.04
C PRO A 36 -8.32 -2.73 -27.36
N GLY A 37 -7.22 -2.00 -27.55
CA GLY A 37 -7.02 -0.69 -26.93
C GLY A 37 -6.51 -0.71 -25.49
N ALA A 38 -6.21 -1.88 -24.91
CA ALA A 38 -5.69 -1.99 -23.54
C ALA A 38 -4.38 -1.21 -23.34
N GLY A 39 -3.47 -1.26 -24.31
CA GLY A 39 -2.17 -0.58 -24.25
C GLY A 39 -2.21 0.95 -24.40
N ASP A 40 -3.38 1.49 -24.75
CA ASP A 40 -3.59 2.94 -24.86
C ASP A 40 -4.20 3.53 -23.58
N GLN A 41 -4.39 2.71 -22.53
CA GLN A 41 -5.06 3.11 -21.30
C GLN A 41 -4.08 3.55 -20.23
N ASP A 42 -4.47 4.56 -19.46
CA ASP A 42 -3.77 5.05 -18.29
C ASP A 42 -4.72 5.37 -17.14
N GLY A 43 -4.20 5.48 -15.94
CA GLY A 43 -4.96 5.78 -14.74
C GLY A 43 -4.21 6.67 -13.76
N PHE A 44 -4.97 7.37 -12.93
CA PHE A 44 -4.43 8.23 -11.89
C PHE A 44 -5.24 8.11 -10.62
N THR A 45 -4.57 7.74 -9.52
CA THR A 45 -5.20 7.52 -8.21
C THR A 45 -4.37 8.17 -7.11
N LEU A 46 -5.04 8.75 -6.13
CA LEU A 46 -4.45 9.15 -4.85
C LEU A 46 -4.87 8.16 -3.77
N GLY A 47 -3.92 7.46 -3.18
CA GLY A 47 -4.12 6.68 -1.95
C GLY A 47 -3.78 7.54 -0.73
N PHE A 48 -4.77 7.82 0.11
CA PHE A 48 -4.56 8.46 1.40
C PHE A 48 -4.57 7.41 2.50
N GLN A 49 -3.45 7.25 3.22
CA GLN A 49 -3.29 6.25 4.27
C GLN A 49 -2.68 6.86 5.54
N PRO A 50 -3.48 7.27 6.52
CA PRO A 50 -2.98 7.60 7.84
C PRO A 50 -2.48 6.33 8.55
N VAL A 51 -1.35 6.45 9.25
CA VAL A 51 -0.80 5.41 10.11
C VAL A 51 -0.70 5.95 11.52
N LEU A 52 -1.50 5.37 12.42
CA LEU A 52 -1.66 5.83 13.78
C LEU A 52 -1.26 4.72 14.76
N PRO A 53 0.04 4.57 15.07
CA PRO A 53 0.50 3.56 16.02
C PRO A 53 0.08 3.94 17.45
N TYR A 54 -0.47 2.99 18.17
CA TYR A 54 -0.77 3.11 19.60
C TYR A 54 0.21 2.23 20.38
N PRO A 55 1.12 2.82 21.17
CA PRO A 55 2.10 2.06 21.92
C PRO A 55 1.43 1.30 23.06
N LEU A 56 1.66 0.00 23.09
CA LEU A 56 1.33 -0.89 24.19
C LEU A 56 2.56 -1.13 25.06
N LYS A 57 2.47 -2.03 26.04
CA LYS A 57 3.61 -2.36 26.91
C LYS A 57 4.67 -3.18 26.15
N SER A 58 5.93 -3.05 26.54
CA SER A 58 7.05 -3.93 26.12
C SER A 58 7.39 -3.91 24.63
N GLY A 59 7.36 -2.74 23.97
CA GLY A 59 7.75 -2.58 22.56
C GLY A 59 6.75 -3.20 21.57
N VAL A 60 5.52 -3.36 22.02
CA VAL A 60 4.39 -3.79 21.20
C VAL A 60 3.58 -2.56 20.83
N ASN A 61 3.23 -2.42 19.55
CA ASN A 61 2.33 -1.37 19.07
C ASN A 61 1.09 -1.97 18.41
N LEU A 62 -0.04 -1.32 18.61
CA LEU A 62 -1.27 -1.53 17.85
C LEU A 62 -1.28 -0.53 16.69
N PHE A 63 -1.62 -0.99 15.51
CA PHE A 63 -1.78 -0.16 14.31
C PHE A 63 -3.21 -0.24 13.82
N VAL A 64 -3.72 0.90 13.36
CA VAL A 64 -4.92 0.98 12.53
C VAL A 64 -4.54 1.85 11.33
N ARG A 65 -4.66 1.29 10.12
CA ARG A 65 -4.24 1.95 8.88
C ARG A 65 -5.36 1.87 7.84
N PRO A 66 -6.31 2.81 7.80
CA PRO A 66 -7.25 2.90 6.69
C PRO A 66 -6.53 3.36 5.43
N LEU A 67 -6.87 2.80 4.28
CA LEU A 67 -6.46 3.27 2.96
C LEU A 67 -7.70 3.75 2.21
N ILE A 68 -7.71 5.02 1.88
CA ILE A 68 -8.80 5.72 1.21
C ILE A 68 -8.34 6.02 -0.22
N PRO A 69 -8.82 5.29 -1.25
CA PRO A 69 -8.46 5.54 -2.63
C PRO A 69 -9.39 6.59 -3.25
N ILE A 70 -8.80 7.68 -3.73
CA ILE A 70 -9.48 8.69 -4.55
C ILE A 70 -9.02 8.47 -5.99
N VAL A 71 -9.94 8.04 -6.83
CA VAL A 71 -9.67 7.71 -8.23
C VAL A 71 -10.01 8.92 -9.09
N PHE A 72 -9.00 9.47 -9.76
CA PHE A 72 -9.20 10.59 -10.68
C PHE A 72 -9.44 10.12 -12.11
N GLN A 73 -8.83 8.98 -12.47
CA GLN A 73 -8.97 8.34 -13.76
C GLN A 73 -8.72 6.84 -13.60
N GLN A 74 -9.68 6.04 -14.05
CA GLN A 74 -9.59 4.58 -14.11
C GLN A 74 -10.28 4.10 -15.38
N PRO A 75 -9.54 3.49 -16.33
CA PRO A 75 -10.15 2.87 -17.49
C PRO A 75 -10.88 1.58 -17.09
N VAL A 76 -12.10 1.46 -17.55
CA VAL A 76 -12.97 0.31 -17.31
C VAL A 76 -13.34 -0.31 -18.66
N PRO A 77 -13.09 -1.62 -18.88
CA PRO A 77 -13.51 -2.30 -20.09
C PRO A 77 -15.03 -2.32 -20.23
N THR A 78 -15.52 -2.01 -21.44
CA THR A 78 -16.93 -2.06 -21.83
C THR A 78 -17.11 -2.88 -23.09
N ALA A 79 -18.34 -3.09 -23.53
CA ALA A 79 -18.62 -3.82 -24.78
C ALA A 79 -18.07 -3.09 -26.02
N ASP A 80 -17.96 -1.77 -25.97
CA ASP A 80 -17.54 -0.92 -27.08
C ASP A 80 -16.09 -0.40 -26.97
N GLY A 81 -15.32 -0.88 -25.96
CA GLY A 81 -13.94 -0.45 -25.71
C GLY A 81 -13.67 -0.14 -24.24
N PHE A 82 -13.19 1.06 -23.96
CA PHE A 82 -12.90 1.52 -22.58
C PHE A 82 -13.63 2.82 -22.29
N GLU A 83 -14.07 2.96 -21.04
CA GLU A 83 -14.59 4.20 -20.48
C GLU A 83 -13.71 4.63 -19.30
N ASP A 84 -13.44 5.91 -19.17
CA ASP A 84 -12.78 6.47 -18.01
C ASP A 84 -13.79 6.78 -16.91
N VAL A 85 -13.53 6.24 -15.72
CA VAL A 85 -14.27 6.52 -14.50
C VAL A 85 -13.41 7.36 -13.56
N GLY A 86 -13.99 8.35 -12.92
CA GLY A 86 -13.39 9.26 -11.95
C GLY A 86 -14.13 10.62 -12.02
N THR A 87 -14.04 11.47 -11.08
CA THR A 87 -13.37 11.62 -9.81
C THR A 87 -14.23 11.01 -8.70
N ASP A 88 -13.91 9.83 -8.28
CA ASP A 88 -14.74 9.02 -7.39
C ASP A 88 -13.89 8.41 -6.26
N LEU A 89 -14.58 7.96 -5.21
CA LEU A 89 -14.00 7.17 -4.14
C LEU A 89 -14.05 5.68 -4.52
N GLY A 90 -12.95 4.96 -4.34
CA GLY A 90 -12.96 3.49 -4.38
C GLY A 90 -13.33 2.87 -3.03
N ASP A 91 -13.27 1.56 -2.95
CA ASP A 91 -13.49 0.84 -1.70
C ASP A 91 -12.39 1.14 -0.67
N ILE A 92 -12.77 1.60 0.50
CA ILE A 92 -11.85 1.84 1.60
C ILE A 92 -11.43 0.50 2.19
N SER A 93 -10.13 0.26 2.24
CA SER A 93 -9.56 -0.87 2.95
C SER A 93 -8.93 -0.41 4.27
N PHE A 94 -8.74 -1.35 5.18
CA PHE A 94 -8.07 -1.08 6.45
C PHE A 94 -7.29 -2.31 6.91
N ASP A 95 -6.27 -2.11 7.70
CA ASP A 95 -5.71 -3.13 8.55
C ASP A 95 -5.72 -2.69 10.02
N ALA A 96 -5.85 -3.67 10.90
CA ALA A 96 -5.73 -3.52 12.34
C ALA A 96 -4.83 -4.64 12.86
N ALA A 97 -3.66 -4.29 13.34
CA ALA A 97 -2.61 -5.25 13.62
C ALA A 97 -1.78 -4.88 14.85
N VAL A 98 -1.20 -5.90 15.47
CA VAL A 98 -0.29 -5.77 16.59
C VAL A 98 1.12 -6.18 16.14
N GLY A 99 2.08 -5.28 16.35
CA GLY A 99 3.47 -5.49 15.98
C GLY A 99 4.40 -5.54 17.19
N LYS A 100 5.41 -6.41 17.12
CA LYS A 100 6.47 -6.52 18.12
C LYS A 100 7.84 -6.51 17.45
N THR A 101 8.74 -5.70 18.04
CA THR A 101 10.14 -5.66 17.64
C THR A 101 10.98 -6.38 18.69
N TYR A 102 11.83 -7.29 18.23
CA TYR A 102 12.74 -8.07 19.07
C TYR A 102 14.16 -7.46 19.09
N ALA A 103 14.93 -7.75 20.10
CA ALA A 103 16.30 -7.26 20.23
C ALA A 103 17.22 -7.66 19.06
N SER A 104 16.91 -8.75 18.38
CA SER A 104 17.59 -9.18 17.15
C SER A 104 17.38 -8.26 15.95
N GLY A 105 16.43 -7.34 16.01
CA GLY A 105 15.94 -6.53 14.90
C GLY A 105 14.86 -7.23 14.07
N MET A 106 14.41 -8.42 14.47
CA MET A 106 13.24 -9.06 13.87
C MET A 106 11.97 -8.34 14.29
N VAL A 107 11.05 -8.16 13.36
CA VAL A 107 9.73 -7.58 13.59
C VAL A 107 8.68 -8.58 13.13
N LEU A 108 7.72 -8.85 14.00
CA LEU A 108 6.55 -9.66 13.70
C LEU A 108 5.30 -8.80 13.89
N VAL A 109 4.41 -8.86 12.92
CA VAL A 109 3.09 -8.20 12.98
C VAL A 109 2.03 -9.24 12.63
N GLY A 110 0.92 -9.21 13.33
CA GLY A 110 -0.24 -10.03 13.03
C GLY A 110 -1.53 -9.27 13.28
N GLY A 111 -2.50 -9.48 12.44
CA GLY A 111 -3.75 -8.75 12.51
C GLY A 111 -4.79 -9.20 11.52
N VAL A 112 -5.69 -8.29 11.23
CA VAL A 112 -6.77 -8.45 10.27
C VAL A 112 -6.72 -7.32 9.23
N VAL A 113 -7.09 -7.66 8.02
CA VAL A 113 -7.28 -6.73 6.91
C VAL A 113 -8.71 -6.85 6.42
N GLY A 114 -9.30 -5.74 6.04
CA GLY A 114 -10.65 -5.71 5.49
C GLY A 114 -10.84 -4.66 4.43
N THR A 115 -11.94 -4.78 3.69
CA THR A 115 -12.37 -3.83 2.68
C THR A 115 -13.86 -3.58 2.85
N THR A 116 -14.28 -2.33 2.71
CA THR A 116 -15.66 -1.89 2.91
C THR A 116 -16.26 -1.47 1.57
N PRO A 117 -17.56 -1.72 1.30
CA PRO A 117 -18.25 -1.31 0.08
C PRO A 117 -18.56 0.20 0.14
N THR A 118 -17.56 1.02 -0.11
CA THR A 118 -17.65 2.49 0.02
C THR A 118 -17.41 3.22 -1.28
N ALA A 119 -17.15 2.49 -2.37
CA ALA A 119 -17.00 3.07 -3.69
C ALA A 119 -18.23 3.90 -4.07
N THR A 120 -17.98 5.10 -4.62
CA THR A 120 -19.07 5.99 -5.07
C THR A 120 -19.47 5.75 -6.52
N ASN A 121 -18.77 4.84 -7.18
CA ASN A 121 -19.07 4.35 -8.52
C ASN A 121 -18.89 2.83 -8.54
N ASP A 122 -19.89 2.11 -9.06
CA ASP A 122 -19.93 0.63 -9.06
C ASP A 122 -18.74 -0.01 -9.80
N ALA A 123 -18.15 0.69 -10.76
CA ALA A 123 -16.96 0.21 -11.47
C ALA A 123 -15.66 0.27 -10.63
N LEU A 124 -15.67 0.92 -9.49
CA LEU A 124 -14.52 1.12 -8.60
C LEU A 124 -14.58 0.31 -7.30
N GLY A 125 -15.63 -0.49 -7.10
CA GLY A 125 -15.83 -1.31 -5.92
C GLY A 125 -16.41 -2.68 -6.25
N LEU A 126 -16.46 -3.52 -5.22
CA LEU A 126 -17.04 -4.87 -5.31
C LEU A 126 -18.44 -4.97 -4.72
N ASP A 127 -18.89 -3.91 -4.04
CA ASP A 127 -20.13 -3.90 -3.22
C ASP A 127 -20.16 -5.04 -2.16
N GLN A 128 -18.98 -5.47 -1.74
CA GLN A 128 -18.75 -6.53 -0.77
C GLN A 128 -17.95 -6.06 0.44
N TRP A 129 -18.28 -6.58 1.60
CA TRP A 129 -17.43 -6.53 2.77
C TRP A 129 -16.42 -7.67 2.70
N LEU A 130 -15.13 -7.35 2.71
CA LEU A 130 -14.07 -8.34 2.77
C LEU A 130 -13.39 -8.30 4.12
N LEU A 131 -12.98 -9.46 4.62
CA LEU A 131 -12.23 -9.59 5.86
C LEU A 131 -11.30 -10.80 5.80
N GLY A 132 -10.16 -10.72 6.47
CA GLY A 132 -9.27 -11.84 6.62
C GLY A 132 -8.01 -11.53 7.43
N PRO A 133 -7.14 -12.52 7.63
CA PRO A 133 -5.91 -12.38 8.40
C PRO A 133 -4.80 -11.69 7.60
N GLU A 134 -3.90 -11.06 8.34
CA GLU A 134 -2.61 -10.64 7.82
C GLU A 134 -1.46 -10.97 8.77
N ALA A 135 -0.27 -11.16 8.22
CA ALA A 135 0.95 -11.34 8.96
C ALA A 135 2.12 -10.67 8.23
N LEU A 136 3.03 -10.07 9.00
CA LEU A 136 4.27 -9.51 8.49
C LEU A 136 5.46 -10.05 9.26
N VAL A 137 6.50 -10.40 8.53
CA VAL A 137 7.83 -10.67 9.07
C VAL A 137 8.84 -9.71 8.44
N ALA A 138 9.67 -9.08 9.25
CA ALA A 138 10.70 -8.18 8.76
C ALA A 138 11.97 -8.25 9.62
N VAL A 139 13.04 -7.78 9.03
CA VAL A 139 14.32 -7.54 9.71
C VAL A 139 14.69 -6.08 9.53
N VAL A 140 14.96 -5.41 10.65
CA VAL A 140 15.41 -4.01 10.70
C VAL A 140 16.83 -3.97 11.28
N LYS A 141 17.73 -3.36 10.55
CA LYS A 141 19.16 -3.23 10.87
C LYS A 141 19.66 -1.82 10.59
N LYS A 142 20.91 -1.56 10.91
CA LYS A 142 21.56 -0.26 10.63
C LYS A 142 21.59 0.08 9.12
N TRP A 143 21.61 -0.92 8.24
CA TRP A 143 21.61 -0.71 6.79
C TRP A 143 20.22 -0.39 6.22
N GLY A 144 19.12 -0.74 6.92
CA GLY A 144 17.76 -0.53 6.46
C GLY A 144 16.79 -1.57 6.98
N ALA A 145 15.78 -1.90 6.18
CA ALA A 145 14.73 -2.86 6.50
C ALA A 145 14.39 -3.73 5.28
N LEU A 146 14.09 -4.99 5.55
CA LEU A 146 13.59 -5.97 4.57
C LEU A 146 12.41 -6.69 5.20
N GLY A 147 11.32 -6.86 4.48
CA GLY A 147 10.15 -7.57 5.01
C GLY A 147 9.17 -8.04 3.95
N LEU A 148 8.29 -8.90 4.42
CA LEU A 148 7.18 -9.48 3.65
C LEU A 148 5.92 -9.42 4.50
N LEU A 149 4.88 -8.81 3.97
CA LEU A 149 3.51 -8.86 4.47
C LEU A 149 2.70 -9.78 3.56
N VAL A 150 1.92 -10.66 4.15
CA VAL A 150 0.97 -11.54 3.48
C VAL A 150 -0.39 -11.36 4.12
N SER A 151 -1.43 -11.26 3.33
CA SER A 151 -2.82 -11.17 3.75
C SER A 151 -3.70 -12.05 2.88
N HIS A 152 -4.85 -12.41 3.42
CA HIS A 152 -5.91 -13.05 2.64
C HIS A 152 -7.25 -12.46 3.04
N GLN A 153 -8.11 -12.21 2.07
CA GLN A 153 -9.45 -11.68 2.30
C GLN A 153 -10.48 -12.52 1.56
N TRP A 154 -11.59 -12.77 2.22
CA TRP A 154 -12.82 -13.34 1.65
C TRP A 154 -13.95 -12.33 1.77
N ASP A 155 -14.94 -12.44 0.90
CA ASP A 155 -16.22 -11.76 1.08
C ASP A 155 -16.96 -12.39 2.27
N ILE A 156 -17.56 -11.53 3.09
CA ILE A 156 -18.31 -11.92 4.28
C ILE A 156 -19.74 -11.39 4.29
N ALA A 157 -20.04 -10.40 3.48
CA ALA A 157 -21.36 -9.81 3.30
C ALA A 157 -21.38 -8.87 2.07
N GLY A 158 -22.56 -8.48 1.62
CA GLY A 158 -22.78 -7.57 0.49
C GLY A 158 -23.27 -8.32 -0.74
N GLU A 159 -22.78 -7.93 -1.95
CA GLU A 159 -23.10 -8.60 -3.21
C GLU A 159 -22.78 -10.10 -3.14
N ASP A 160 -23.71 -10.95 -3.52
CA ASP A 160 -23.64 -12.41 -3.40
C ASP A 160 -23.70 -13.16 -4.76
N SER A 161 -23.65 -12.43 -5.86
CA SER A 161 -23.64 -13.04 -7.20
C SER A 161 -22.29 -13.62 -7.62
N PHE A 162 -21.23 -13.29 -6.89
CA PHE A 162 -19.86 -13.80 -7.08
C PHE A 162 -19.10 -13.85 -5.74
N ASP A 163 -18.19 -14.80 -5.63
CA ASP A 163 -17.30 -14.94 -4.48
C ASP A 163 -16.02 -14.12 -4.70
N THR A 164 -15.45 -13.63 -3.62
CA THR A 164 -14.14 -12.96 -3.61
C THR A 164 -13.18 -13.69 -2.67
N SER A 165 -12.05 -14.09 -3.21
CA SER A 165 -10.98 -14.75 -2.46
C SER A 165 -9.63 -14.28 -2.98
N ILE A 166 -8.96 -13.40 -2.24
CA ILE A 166 -7.74 -12.73 -2.66
C ILE A 166 -6.63 -12.89 -1.63
N THR A 167 -5.53 -13.52 -2.05
CA THR A 167 -4.26 -13.46 -1.31
C THR A 167 -3.46 -12.29 -1.84
N GLY A 168 -2.93 -11.46 -0.96
CA GLY A 168 -2.12 -10.32 -1.35
C GLY A 168 -1.08 -9.99 -0.31
N GLY A 169 -0.42 -8.88 -0.51
CA GLY A 169 0.55 -8.37 0.43
C GLY A 169 1.53 -7.38 -0.17
N GLN A 170 2.62 -7.20 0.54
CA GLN A 170 3.67 -6.27 0.17
C GLN A 170 5.02 -6.88 0.53
N TYR A 171 5.98 -6.82 -0.37
CA TYR A 171 7.38 -7.01 0.00
C TYR A 171 8.08 -5.65 -0.03
N PHE A 172 9.04 -5.45 0.85
CA PHE A 172 9.74 -4.18 0.89
C PHE A 172 11.22 -4.35 1.23
N LEU A 173 12.01 -3.49 0.60
CA LEU A 173 13.42 -3.29 0.89
C LEU A 173 13.66 -1.79 1.00
N VAL A 174 14.25 -1.37 2.12
CA VAL A 174 14.71 0.00 2.33
C VAL A 174 16.18 -0.02 2.68
N LEU A 175 17.00 0.72 1.95
CA LEU A 175 18.43 0.88 2.25
C LEU A 175 18.71 2.33 2.66
N HIS A 176 19.38 2.53 3.78
CA HIS A 176 19.78 3.84 4.25
C HIS A 176 21.02 4.32 3.49
N LEU A 177 20.92 5.46 2.80
CA LEU A 177 22.00 6.07 2.01
C LEU A 177 22.66 7.25 2.74
N GLY A 178 22.19 7.58 3.94
CA GLY A 178 22.71 8.70 4.73
C GLY A 178 21.96 10.01 4.49
N GLY A 179 22.06 10.94 5.44
CA GLY A 179 21.46 12.27 5.37
C GLY A 179 19.96 12.30 5.13
N GLY A 180 19.22 11.25 5.48
CA GLY A 180 17.78 11.10 5.24
C GLY A 180 17.41 10.55 3.85
N TRP A 181 18.39 10.22 3.01
CA TRP A 181 18.18 9.52 1.74
C TRP A 181 18.03 8.01 1.94
N GLN A 182 17.12 7.41 1.18
CA GLN A 182 16.87 5.97 1.17
C GLN A 182 16.60 5.47 -0.26
N PHE A 183 17.13 4.30 -0.59
CA PHE A 183 16.57 3.47 -1.65
C PHE A 183 15.33 2.76 -1.12
N ASN A 184 14.28 2.67 -1.94
CA ASN A 184 13.03 2.01 -1.57
C ASN A 184 12.54 1.10 -2.70
N SER A 185 12.08 -0.07 -2.32
CA SER A 185 11.25 -0.95 -3.13
C SER A 185 10.15 -1.49 -2.23
N SER A 186 8.88 -1.15 -2.50
CA SER A 186 7.78 -1.53 -1.62
C SER A 186 6.48 -1.81 -2.39
N PRO A 187 6.53 -2.63 -3.46
CA PRO A 187 5.35 -2.92 -4.25
C PRO A 187 4.41 -3.90 -3.56
N THR A 188 3.14 -3.81 -3.90
CA THR A 188 2.10 -4.75 -3.50
C THR A 188 1.87 -5.78 -4.60
N TYR A 189 1.59 -7.01 -4.19
CA TYR A 189 1.24 -8.13 -5.08
C TYR A 189 -0.12 -8.70 -4.71
N SER A 190 -0.76 -9.39 -5.65
CA SER A 190 -2.01 -10.09 -5.38
C SER A 190 -2.20 -11.34 -6.24
N TYR A 191 -3.00 -12.25 -5.71
CA TYR A 191 -3.50 -13.44 -6.39
C TYR A 191 -4.99 -13.57 -6.15
N ASN A 192 -5.78 -13.51 -7.22
CA ASN A 192 -7.22 -13.73 -7.17
C ASN A 192 -7.53 -15.20 -7.42
N HIS A 193 -8.07 -15.89 -6.41
CA HIS A 193 -8.36 -17.32 -6.46
C HIS A 193 -9.57 -17.65 -7.37
N GLU A 194 -10.52 -16.71 -7.47
CA GLU A 194 -11.74 -16.88 -8.24
C GLU A 194 -11.58 -16.52 -9.73
N ALA A 195 -10.50 -15.83 -10.09
CA ALA A 195 -10.25 -15.46 -11.47
C ALA A 195 -9.86 -16.67 -12.34
N GLU A 196 -10.13 -16.58 -13.64
CA GLU A 196 -9.71 -17.57 -14.62
C GLU A 196 -8.17 -17.66 -14.74
N SER A 197 -7.70 -18.76 -15.31
CA SER A 197 -6.27 -18.92 -15.61
C SER A 197 -5.79 -17.77 -16.50
N GLY A 198 -4.63 -17.17 -16.16
CA GLY A 198 -4.11 -15.99 -16.83
C GLY A 198 -4.55 -14.64 -16.23
N GLN A 199 -5.65 -14.62 -15.44
CA GLN A 199 -6.16 -13.40 -14.82
C GLN A 199 -5.84 -13.27 -13.31
N ARG A 200 -5.14 -14.26 -12.72
CA ARG A 200 -5.01 -14.41 -11.26
C ARG A 200 -3.95 -13.53 -10.63
N TRP A 201 -2.79 -13.40 -11.26
CA TRP A 201 -1.61 -12.79 -10.67
C TRP A 201 -1.45 -11.32 -11.04
N THR A 202 -1.09 -10.51 -10.05
CA THR A 202 -0.53 -9.17 -10.22
C THR A 202 0.75 -9.08 -9.41
N ILE A 203 1.90 -9.03 -10.09
CA ILE A 203 3.24 -9.03 -9.47
C ILE A 203 4.08 -7.92 -10.09
N PRO A 204 4.33 -6.81 -9.37
CA PRO A 204 5.28 -5.79 -9.78
C PRO A 204 6.67 -6.03 -9.19
N LEU A 205 7.69 -5.53 -9.88
CA LEU A 205 8.99 -5.18 -9.32
C LEU A 205 9.07 -3.66 -9.20
N ALA A 206 9.69 -3.14 -8.16
CA ALA A 206 9.79 -1.70 -7.95
C ALA A 206 11.18 -1.28 -7.49
N ALA A 207 11.54 -0.07 -7.86
CA ALA A 207 12.74 0.61 -7.37
C ALA A 207 12.50 2.11 -7.29
N GLY A 208 13.07 2.76 -6.29
CA GLY A 208 12.92 4.18 -6.13
C GLY A 208 13.80 4.76 -5.04
N VAL A 209 13.64 6.04 -4.83
CA VAL A 209 14.37 6.79 -3.81
C VAL A 209 13.43 7.67 -3.02
N SER A 210 13.79 7.94 -1.78
CA SER A 210 13.11 8.93 -0.95
C SER A 210 14.09 9.78 -0.15
N LYS A 211 13.60 10.94 0.24
CA LYS A 211 14.30 11.89 1.09
C LYS A 211 13.40 12.29 2.24
N THR A 212 13.92 12.12 3.45
CA THR A 212 13.33 12.72 4.66
C THR A 212 14.05 14.03 4.95
N THR A 213 13.29 15.06 5.24
CA THR A 213 13.79 16.41 5.58
C THR A 213 12.93 17.04 6.67
N ILE A 214 13.42 18.05 7.34
CA ILE A 214 12.69 18.81 8.36
C ILE A 214 12.28 20.15 7.74
N LEU A 215 10.99 20.39 7.62
CA LEU A 215 10.41 21.64 7.10
C LEU A 215 9.55 22.27 8.20
N GLY A 216 9.91 23.48 8.63
CA GLY A 216 9.18 24.20 9.68
C GLY A 216 9.06 23.42 11.01
N GLY A 217 10.09 22.62 11.37
CA GLY A 217 10.07 21.76 12.56
C GLY A 217 9.33 20.43 12.39
N THR A 218 8.65 20.21 11.27
CA THR A 218 7.93 18.98 10.97
C THR A 218 8.76 18.11 10.01
N PRO A 219 8.96 16.80 10.31
CA PRO A 219 9.58 15.88 9.39
C PRO A 219 8.64 15.54 8.24
N TRP A 220 9.19 15.55 7.02
CA TRP A 220 8.50 15.16 5.78
C TRP A 220 9.34 14.15 5.03
N LYS A 221 8.70 13.13 4.48
CA LYS A 221 9.31 12.21 3.52
C LYS A 221 8.69 12.44 2.15
N PHE A 222 9.55 12.59 1.15
CA PHE A 222 9.18 12.63 -0.26
C PHE A 222 9.83 11.46 -0.97
N GLY A 223 9.09 10.77 -1.82
CA GLY A 223 9.60 9.60 -2.52
C GLY A 223 9.06 9.48 -3.93
N ILE A 224 9.80 8.77 -4.75
CA ILE A 224 9.39 8.33 -6.07
C ILE A 224 9.80 6.88 -6.25
N GLN A 225 8.88 6.05 -6.77
CA GLN A 225 9.16 4.67 -7.16
C GLN A 225 8.62 4.43 -8.57
N TYR A 226 9.38 3.68 -9.35
CA TYR A 226 8.93 3.09 -10.61
C TYR A 226 8.62 1.62 -10.38
N TRP A 227 7.44 1.17 -10.83
CA TRP A 227 6.98 -0.20 -10.75
C TRP A 227 6.83 -0.76 -12.17
N TYR A 228 7.32 -1.97 -12.38
CA TYR A 228 7.13 -2.74 -13.60
C TYR A 228 6.40 -4.04 -13.24
N TYR A 229 5.27 -4.29 -13.87
CA TYR A 229 4.45 -5.46 -13.61
C TYR A 229 4.93 -6.63 -14.46
N VAL A 230 5.70 -7.55 -13.83
CA VAL A 230 6.23 -8.76 -14.49
C VAL A 230 5.14 -9.80 -14.74
N LYS A 231 4.03 -9.71 -14.02
CA LYS A 231 2.81 -10.46 -14.23
C LYS A 231 1.61 -9.58 -13.88
N SER A 232 0.61 -9.65 -14.75
CA SER A 232 -0.67 -8.92 -14.64
C SER A 232 -1.75 -9.76 -15.30
N PRO A 233 -3.04 -9.51 -15.07
CA PRO A 233 -4.11 -10.15 -15.82
C PRO A 233 -3.93 -10.01 -17.33
N ASP A 234 -4.01 -11.13 -18.05
CA ASP A 234 -3.68 -11.19 -19.48
C ASP A 234 -4.67 -10.38 -20.35
N ALA A 235 -5.92 -10.26 -19.92
CA ALA A 235 -6.94 -9.52 -20.69
C ALA A 235 -6.75 -8.00 -20.58
N PHE A 236 -6.60 -7.50 -19.37
CA PHE A 236 -6.38 -6.09 -19.06
C PHE A 236 -5.74 -5.97 -17.69
N GLY A 237 -4.50 -5.52 -17.61
CA GLY A 237 -3.75 -5.43 -16.38
C GLY A 237 -2.79 -4.25 -16.38
N ARG A 238 -2.24 -3.94 -15.21
CA ARG A 238 -1.22 -2.91 -15.05
C ARG A 238 0.07 -3.33 -15.73
N ASP A 239 0.71 -2.43 -16.46
CA ASP A 239 2.01 -2.63 -17.10
C ASP A 239 3.13 -1.91 -16.33
N ARG A 240 2.95 -0.61 -16.11
CA ARG A 240 3.92 0.25 -15.41
C ARG A 240 3.20 1.22 -14.48
N GLN A 241 3.92 1.66 -13.43
CA GLN A 241 3.40 2.66 -12.51
C GLN A 241 4.53 3.55 -12.01
N ILE A 242 4.27 4.84 -11.92
CA ILE A 242 5.08 5.78 -11.15
C ILE A 242 4.28 6.15 -9.92
N ARG A 243 4.88 5.94 -8.75
CA ARG A 243 4.33 6.37 -7.46
C ARG A 243 5.12 7.54 -6.92
N LEU A 244 4.44 8.65 -6.64
CA LEU A 244 4.96 9.74 -5.83
C LEU A 244 4.39 9.60 -4.41
N THR A 245 5.26 9.69 -3.41
CA THR A 245 4.88 9.60 -2.00
C THR A 245 5.20 10.90 -1.28
N ILE A 246 4.23 11.40 -0.53
CA ILE A 246 4.38 12.55 0.38
C ILE A 246 3.90 12.10 1.74
N THR A 247 4.77 12.18 2.75
CA THR A 247 4.47 11.69 4.10
C THR A 247 4.91 12.69 5.16
N PRO A 248 4.01 13.57 5.64
CA PRO A 248 4.25 14.32 6.86
C PRO A 248 4.18 13.40 8.09
N VAL A 249 5.09 13.61 9.02
CA VAL A 249 5.03 13.01 10.37
C VAL A 249 4.18 13.90 11.25
N ILE A 250 3.19 13.32 11.90
CA ILE A 250 2.25 14.05 12.76
C ILE A 250 2.46 13.70 14.24
N PRO A 251 2.20 14.63 15.17
CA PRO A 251 2.14 14.32 16.57
C PRO A 251 0.95 13.40 16.86
N LEU A 252 1.17 12.40 17.71
CA LEU A 252 0.10 11.51 18.15
C LEU A 252 -0.53 12.08 19.44
N PRO A 253 -1.88 12.06 19.58
CA PRO A 253 -2.56 12.57 20.78
C PRO A 253 -2.18 11.86 22.08
N TRP A 254 -1.73 10.61 21.98
CA TRP A 254 -1.27 9.76 23.08
C TRP A 254 0.26 9.62 23.17
N GLY A 255 1.01 10.29 22.30
CA GLY A 255 2.47 10.37 22.36
C GLY A 255 2.90 11.41 23.40
N LYS A 256 3.70 10.99 24.39
CA LYS A 256 4.43 11.90 25.28
C LYS A 256 5.89 12.00 24.86
#